data_7ad555f1f325370d766f7c30bd72ea7e
#
_entry.id   7ad555f1f325370d766f7c30bd72ea7e
#
_cell.length_a   1.000
_cell.length_b   1.000
_cell.length_c   1.000
_cell.angle_alpha   90.00
_cell.angle_beta   90.00
_cell.angle_gamma   90.00
#
_symmetry.space_group_name_H-M   'P 1'
#
loop_
_entity.id
_entity.type
_entity.pdbx_description
1 polymer ?
#
loop_
_entity_poly.entity_id
_entity_poly.type
_entity_poly.pdbx_seq_one_letter_code
_entity_poly.pdbx_strand_id
1 'polypeptide(L)'
;MARIQDAEALKWGKGNFDLDRETLNHLVSRDADAGLSFDIFLDLKAYQSAPEMLVEVFDRLLSQPFQDWHLVLLRGDACGEKVTEIVDFYEVQDDRITALDLGNHGIWSLALAEQFHGSEADYCVLVGKPVFFSKGFLQAIVQEARHYRKSMLYYCDAVEVGRDLDVEAVLLRKPWDQTLLQQRDVTGGVVVVDREVLARVQPDCRQGDLWFHDLLVQLSRVIPAPQVTHLPYPLVAVKGVEAVELESIALPTLSVQPMVSVIIPTRDGLALMQKVFEGLEQVTAYPNLEIIVIDNGSEKLETLEFFAEKAKHEHVRILRIDAPFNFSSLNNQAAEAANGELLLFLNNDIEMTDPDWLGHMVTALQSTDAGAVGALLYYPDGRIQHAGAVIGAEAGVATHLGLKEEPVWMETSGMGMEAQELSAVTAACMLTRRDLFLSMKGFDPALQVAYNDVDYCLRLRELGRKVLLEPKATLIHHESATRSDDLNPENRERALAEVARMQTRWFNSLRRDPQFHPCLSMAAPGFTPREDLRYRPYWHVDRVPDML
;
A
#
# COMPACT_ATOMS: atom_id res chain seq x y z
N MET A 1 2.07 -1.80 7.91
CA MET A 1 3.42 -2.14 8.39
C MET A 1 3.40 -3.55 8.93
N ALA A 2 4.24 -4.46 8.43
CA ALA A 2 4.34 -5.81 8.98
C ALA A 2 5.36 -5.82 10.13
N ARG A 3 4.96 -6.30 11.29
CA ARG A 3 5.81 -6.47 12.48
C ARG A 3 6.18 -7.96 12.63
N ILE A 4 7.46 -8.27 12.49
CA ILE A 4 7.95 -9.65 12.44
C ILE A 4 8.88 -9.92 13.62
N GLN A 5 8.64 -11.02 14.34
CA GLN A 5 9.39 -11.45 15.53
C GLN A 5 10.04 -12.83 15.38
N ASP A 6 10.07 -13.35 14.14
CA ASP A 6 10.76 -14.59 13.83
C ASP A 6 12.27 -14.49 14.08
N ALA A 7 12.90 -15.55 14.59
CA ALA A 7 14.30 -15.54 15.00
C ALA A 7 15.28 -15.25 13.85
N GLU A 8 14.99 -15.72 12.63
CA GLU A 8 15.83 -15.44 11.46
C GLU A 8 15.64 -14.00 10.99
N ALA A 9 14.41 -13.48 11.03
CA ALA A 9 14.13 -12.08 10.74
C ALA A 9 14.79 -11.14 11.75
N LEU A 10 14.79 -11.47 13.04
CA LEU A 10 15.50 -10.70 14.07
C LEU A 10 17.00 -10.68 13.82
N LYS A 11 17.60 -11.84 13.48
CA LYS A 11 19.02 -11.91 13.12
C LYS A 11 19.34 -11.08 11.88
N TRP A 12 18.51 -11.17 10.86
CA TRP A 12 18.64 -10.37 9.64
C TRP A 12 18.47 -8.87 9.95
N GLY A 13 17.46 -8.51 10.73
CA GLY A 13 17.20 -7.12 11.15
C GLY A 13 18.37 -6.53 11.89
N LYS A 14 18.90 -7.24 12.89
CA LYS A 14 20.07 -6.83 13.66
C LYS A 14 21.32 -6.66 12.78
N GLY A 15 21.59 -7.63 11.90
CA GLY A 15 22.76 -7.59 11.01
C GLY A 15 22.71 -6.47 9.97
N ASN A 16 21.51 -6.05 9.54
CA ASN A 16 21.35 -4.92 8.60
C ASN A 16 21.28 -3.57 9.31
N PHE A 17 20.83 -3.54 10.56
CA PHE A 17 20.78 -2.32 11.35
C PHE A 17 22.16 -1.97 11.95
N ASP A 18 22.83 -2.94 12.57
CA ASP A 18 24.20 -2.79 13.09
C ASP A 18 25.19 -3.36 12.07
N LEU A 19 25.49 -2.57 11.03
CA LEU A 19 26.46 -2.95 10.00
C LEU A 19 27.83 -3.24 10.61
N ASP A 20 28.44 -4.33 10.17
CA ASP A 20 29.78 -4.68 10.59
C ASP A 20 30.84 -3.70 10.04
N ARG A 21 32.04 -3.72 10.66
CA ARG A 21 33.12 -2.79 10.31
C ARG A 21 33.61 -2.97 8.87
N GLU A 22 33.56 -4.17 8.33
CA GLU A 22 34.00 -4.46 6.97
C GLU A 22 33.06 -3.85 5.96
N THR A 23 31.73 -4.05 6.15
CA THR A 23 30.68 -3.42 5.34
C THR A 23 30.77 -1.89 5.39
N LEU A 24 30.94 -1.30 6.59
CA LEU A 24 31.10 0.15 6.74
C LEU A 24 32.33 0.67 6.00
N ASN A 25 33.48 0.01 6.12
CA ASN A 25 34.71 0.39 5.43
C ASN A 25 34.55 0.29 3.90
N HIS A 26 33.85 -0.73 3.42
CA HIS A 26 33.58 -0.88 1.98
C HIS A 26 32.70 0.25 1.46
N LEU A 27 31.65 0.62 2.20
CA LEU A 27 30.79 1.75 1.84
C LEU A 27 31.61 3.06 1.74
N VAL A 28 32.50 3.32 2.69
CA VAL A 28 33.37 4.51 2.69
C VAL A 28 34.30 4.53 1.49
N SER A 29 34.92 3.40 1.15
CA SER A 29 35.95 3.34 0.10
C SER A 29 35.38 3.62 -1.30
N ARG A 30 34.09 3.42 -1.51
CA ARG A 30 33.40 3.65 -2.81
C ARG A 30 33.03 5.10 -3.07
N ASP A 31 32.82 5.91 -2.02
CA ASP A 31 32.22 7.24 -2.13
C ASP A 31 32.91 8.33 -1.29
N ALA A 32 34.23 8.23 -1.10
CA ALA A 32 35.01 9.21 -0.34
C ALA A 32 34.83 10.67 -0.80
N ASP A 33 34.44 10.87 -2.10
CA ASP A 33 34.17 12.18 -2.71
C ASP A 33 32.69 12.29 -3.17
N ALA A 34 31.74 11.95 -2.29
CA ALA A 34 30.34 11.86 -2.67
C ALA A 34 29.75 13.20 -3.18
N GLY A 35 30.21 14.36 -2.70
CA GLY A 35 29.69 15.67 -3.08
C GLY A 35 28.19 15.83 -2.81
N LEU A 36 27.64 15.06 -1.87
CA LEU A 36 26.28 15.20 -1.35
C LEU A 36 26.38 15.66 0.09
N SER A 37 25.38 16.43 0.54
CA SER A 37 25.30 16.95 1.89
C SER A 37 23.90 16.77 2.46
N PHE A 38 23.79 16.70 3.81
CA PHE A 38 22.52 16.46 4.49
C PHE A 38 22.29 17.44 5.63
N ASP A 39 21.12 18.08 5.66
CA ASP A 39 20.59 18.73 6.87
C ASP A 39 19.55 17.81 7.52
N ILE A 40 19.74 17.50 8.80
CA ILE A 40 18.89 16.60 9.57
C ILE A 40 18.04 17.42 10.54
N PHE A 41 16.74 17.43 10.35
CA PHE A 41 15.79 18.17 11.20
C PHE A 41 15.10 17.20 12.16
N LEU A 42 15.33 17.41 13.46
CA LEU A 42 14.86 16.52 14.52
C LEU A 42 14.00 17.29 15.54
N ASP A 43 12.75 16.85 15.71
CA ASP A 43 11.85 17.42 16.70
C ASP A 43 12.16 16.89 18.10
N LEU A 44 12.69 17.75 18.98
CA LEU A 44 13.04 17.39 20.36
C LEU A 44 11.82 17.01 21.20
N LYS A 45 10.62 17.51 20.85
CA LYS A 45 9.38 17.14 21.55
C LYS A 45 9.12 15.64 21.47
N ALA A 46 9.43 15.00 20.36
CA ALA A 46 9.27 13.57 20.17
C ALA A 46 10.07 12.72 21.17
N TYR A 47 11.20 13.24 21.70
CA TYR A 47 12.10 12.52 22.61
C TYR A 47 11.83 12.76 24.10
N GLN A 48 10.78 13.53 24.46
CA GLN A 48 10.45 13.82 25.87
C GLN A 48 10.18 12.55 26.70
N SER A 49 9.52 11.54 26.09
CA SER A 49 9.19 10.28 26.74
C SER A 49 10.33 9.26 26.76
N ALA A 50 11.35 9.46 25.92
CA ALA A 50 12.50 8.54 25.77
C ALA A 50 13.83 9.30 25.53
N PRO A 51 14.28 10.15 26.47
CA PRO A 51 15.49 10.98 26.30
C PRO A 51 16.75 10.17 26.00
N GLU A 52 16.83 8.93 26.48
CA GLU A 52 17.95 8.02 26.22
C GLU A 52 18.12 7.69 24.73
N MET A 53 17.04 7.71 23.94
CA MET A 53 17.13 7.52 22.49
C MET A 53 17.84 8.69 21.81
N LEU A 54 17.75 9.88 22.37
CA LEU A 54 18.44 11.07 21.84
C LEU A 54 19.97 10.91 21.94
N VAL A 55 20.48 10.28 23.01
CA VAL A 55 21.92 9.94 23.15
C VAL A 55 22.33 9.01 21.99
N GLU A 56 21.53 7.97 21.71
CA GLU A 56 21.81 7.07 20.56
C GLU A 56 21.79 7.82 19.21
N VAL A 57 20.90 8.81 19.03
CA VAL A 57 20.90 9.66 17.82
C VAL A 57 22.25 10.33 17.64
N PHE A 58 22.75 11.01 18.67
CA PHE A 58 24.03 11.73 18.61
C PHE A 58 25.20 10.79 18.39
N ASP A 59 25.36 9.76 19.23
CA ASP A 59 26.48 8.82 19.14
C ASP A 59 26.54 8.12 17.78
N ARG A 60 25.39 7.76 17.23
CA ARG A 60 25.30 7.09 15.92
C ARG A 60 25.51 8.05 14.75
N LEU A 61 25.08 9.30 14.84
CA LEU A 61 25.39 10.33 13.84
C LEU A 61 26.87 10.68 13.84
N LEU A 62 27.47 10.88 15.01
CA LEU A 62 28.91 11.13 15.16
C LEU A 62 29.78 9.97 14.65
N SER A 63 29.27 8.75 14.72
CA SER A 63 29.92 7.53 14.21
C SER A 63 29.60 7.18 12.75
N GLN A 64 28.77 7.98 12.02
CA GLN A 64 28.53 7.76 10.60
C GLN A 64 29.83 7.81 9.80
N PRO A 65 30.05 6.91 8.83
CA PRO A 65 31.20 7.01 7.94
C PRO A 65 31.14 8.26 7.06
N PHE A 66 29.94 8.65 6.67
CA PHE A 66 29.68 9.86 5.90
C PHE A 66 29.63 11.07 6.83
N GLN A 67 30.42 12.13 6.53
CA GLN A 67 30.65 13.23 7.46
C GLN A 67 30.05 14.57 7.04
N ASP A 68 29.54 14.68 5.81
CA ASP A 68 28.94 15.93 5.31
C ASP A 68 27.45 16.02 5.68
N TRP A 69 27.23 16.28 6.98
CA TRP A 69 25.89 16.44 7.55
C TRP A 69 25.87 17.51 8.64
N HIS A 70 24.72 18.16 8.81
CA HIS A 70 24.42 19.09 9.87
C HIS A 70 23.10 18.68 10.55
N LEU A 71 23.06 18.71 11.88
CA LEU A 71 21.88 18.38 12.69
C LEU A 71 21.25 19.64 13.27
N VAL A 72 20.03 19.92 12.88
CA VAL A 72 19.20 21.01 13.37
C VAL A 72 18.15 20.46 14.34
N LEU A 73 18.32 20.77 15.62
CA LEU A 73 17.43 20.34 16.69
C LEU A 73 16.31 21.36 16.87
N LEU A 74 15.09 20.97 16.60
CA LEU A 74 13.91 21.84 16.71
C LEU A 74 13.44 21.87 18.17
N ARG A 75 13.78 22.94 18.89
CA ARG A 75 13.45 23.14 20.30
C ARG A 75 12.20 23.99 20.44
N GLY A 76 11.12 23.39 20.95
CA GLY A 76 9.92 24.12 21.39
C GLY A 76 9.93 24.40 22.91
N ASP A 77 9.01 25.26 23.40
CA ASP A 77 8.91 25.65 24.81
C ASP A 77 8.66 24.48 25.79
N ALA A 78 8.26 23.33 25.30
CA ALA A 78 7.94 22.15 26.12
C ALA A 78 9.11 21.17 26.27
N CYS A 79 10.35 21.56 25.95
CA CYS A 79 11.51 20.70 26.16
C CYS A 79 11.80 20.50 27.64
N GLY A 80 11.74 19.24 28.11
CA GLY A 80 12.07 18.87 29.49
C GLY A 80 13.54 19.06 29.80
N GLU A 81 13.84 19.29 31.09
CA GLU A 81 15.20 19.54 31.59
C GLU A 81 16.23 18.51 31.12
N LYS A 82 15.87 17.22 31.17
CA LYS A 82 16.77 16.12 30.75
C LYS A 82 17.10 16.14 29.25
N VAL A 83 16.15 16.49 28.39
CA VAL A 83 16.40 16.65 26.95
C VAL A 83 17.31 17.82 26.69
N THR A 84 17.08 18.96 27.40
CA THR A 84 17.91 20.15 27.30
C THR A 84 19.35 19.88 27.72
N GLU A 85 19.57 19.22 28.86
CA GLU A 85 20.91 18.83 29.32
C GLU A 85 21.67 17.97 28.30
N ILE A 86 21.01 17.01 27.67
CA ILE A 86 21.61 16.16 26.63
C ILE A 86 21.98 17.01 25.41
N VAL A 87 21.10 17.86 24.95
CA VAL A 87 21.34 18.75 23.78
C VAL A 87 22.53 19.67 24.05
N ASP A 88 22.54 20.41 25.18
CA ASP A 88 23.57 21.35 25.53
C ASP A 88 24.95 20.68 25.61
N PHE A 89 25.01 19.41 26.08
CA PHE A 89 26.24 18.62 26.12
C PHE A 89 26.78 18.35 24.70
N TYR A 90 25.96 17.94 23.74
CA TYR A 90 26.42 17.60 22.39
C TYR A 90 26.70 18.80 21.50
N GLU A 91 25.97 19.92 21.65
CA GLU A 91 26.22 21.18 20.91
C GLU A 91 27.64 21.74 21.20
N VAL A 92 28.15 21.55 22.42
CA VAL A 92 29.53 21.98 22.77
C VAL A 92 30.60 21.08 22.18
N GLN A 93 30.25 19.82 21.83
CA GLN A 93 31.21 18.83 21.35
C GLN A 93 31.42 18.83 19.84
N ASP A 94 30.41 19.20 19.07
CA ASP A 94 30.47 19.15 17.60
C ASP A 94 29.68 20.30 16.98
N ASP A 95 30.36 21.16 16.22
CA ASP A 95 29.80 22.37 15.58
C ASP A 95 28.73 22.04 14.52
N ARG A 96 28.57 20.79 14.09
CA ARG A 96 27.53 20.32 13.19
C ARG A 96 26.18 20.12 13.88
N ILE A 97 26.12 20.23 15.20
CA ILE A 97 24.91 20.07 16.00
C ILE A 97 24.49 21.45 16.49
N THR A 98 23.30 21.89 16.09
CA THR A 98 22.75 23.21 16.47
C THR A 98 21.30 23.09 16.90
N ALA A 99 20.96 23.76 18.02
CA ALA A 99 19.56 23.86 18.45
C ALA A 99 18.94 25.15 17.91
N LEU A 100 17.73 25.05 17.39
CA LEU A 100 16.91 26.15 16.93
C LEU A 100 15.71 26.32 17.87
N ASP A 101 15.67 27.44 18.58
CA ASP A 101 14.55 27.80 19.45
C ASP A 101 13.37 28.31 18.63
N LEU A 102 12.27 27.54 18.57
CA LEU A 102 11.10 27.86 17.80
C LEU A 102 10.11 28.79 18.54
N GLY A 103 10.33 29.07 19.84
CA GLY A 103 9.53 29.95 20.66
C GLY A 103 8.05 29.56 20.80
N ASN A 104 7.30 30.37 21.57
CA ASN A 104 5.85 30.17 21.85
C ASN A 104 4.94 30.54 20.68
N HIS A 105 5.46 30.85 19.53
CA HIS A 105 4.67 31.36 18.43
C HIS A 105 4.09 30.23 17.60
N GLY A 106 2.77 30.21 17.40
CA GLY A 106 2.02 29.33 16.50
C GLY A 106 2.47 29.35 15.03
N ILE A 107 3.77 29.39 14.78
CA ILE A 107 4.43 29.60 13.51
C ILE A 107 5.48 28.49 13.29
N TRP A 108 5.23 27.30 13.81
CA TRP A 108 6.07 26.14 13.52
C TRP A 108 6.29 25.97 12.01
N SER A 109 5.22 26.08 11.25
CA SER A 109 5.25 25.98 9.79
C SER A 109 6.10 27.06 9.13
N LEU A 110 6.12 28.30 9.63
CA LEU A 110 6.94 29.38 9.07
C LEU A 110 8.42 29.21 9.44
N ALA A 111 8.72 28.87 10.70
CA ALA A 111 10.10 28.64 11.12
C ALA A 111 10.72 27.42 10.41
N LEU A 112 9.96 26.33 10.23
CA LEU A 112 10.38 25.19 9.42
C LEU A 112 10.58 25.59 7.95
N ALA A 113 9.65 26.37 7.36
CA ALA A 113 9.77 26.82 5.99
C ALA A 113 11.04 27.67 5.80
N GLU A 114 11.34 28.57 6.74
CA GLU A 114 12.56 29.38 6.69
C GLU A 114 13.82 28.52 6.75
N GLN A 115 13.85 27.47 7.60
CA GLN A 115 14.97 26.53 7.67
C GLN A 115 15.10 25.70 6.40
N PHE A 116 14.01 25.19 5.85
CA PHE A 116 14.03 24.42 4.61
C PHE A 116 14.48 25.28 3.41
N HIS A 117 14.05 26.55 3.35
CA HIS A 117 14.50 27.47 2.31
C HIS A 117 15.95 27.93 2.51
N GLY A 118 16.42 28.03 3.75
CA GLY A 118 17.77 28.41 4.11
C GLY A 118 18.81 27.28 4.00
N SER A 119 18.38 26.03 3.91
CA SER A 119 19.28 24.89 3.75
C SER A 119 20.04 24.95 2.42
N GLU A 120 21.34 24.70 2.47
CA GLU A 120 22.22 24.55 1.29
C GLU A 120 22.55 23.08 0.99
N ALA A 121 22.10 22.15 1.84
CA ALA A 121 22.30 20.72 1.66
C ALA A 121 21.59 20.17 0.42
N ASP A 122 22.05 19.06 -0.13
CA ASP A 122 21.38 18.37 -1.24
C ASP A 122 20.09 17.70 -0.80
N TYR A 123 20.10 17.16 0.42
CA TYR A 123 18.94 16.46 1.01
C TYR A 123 18.67 16.93 2.43
N CYS A 124 17.40 16.93 2.78
CA CYS A 124 16.91 17.14 4.15
C CYS A 124 16.38 15.83 4.73
N VAL A 125 16.91 15.41 5.87
CA VAL A 125 16.38 14.28 6.65
C VAL A 125 15.37 14.84 7.65
N LEU A 126 14.13 14.42 7.57
CA LEU A 126 13.05 14.85 8.45
C LEU A 126 12.72 13.73 9.44
N VAL A 127 12.73 14.05 10.73
CA VAL A 127 12.49 13.10 11.83
C VAL A 127 11.32 13.57 12.67
N GLY A 128 10.18 12.90 12.51
CA GLY A 128 8.90 13.25 13.18
C GLY A 128 8.53 12.33 14.35
N LYS A 129 9.35 11.31 14.66
CA LYS A 129 9.13 10.35 15.77
C LYS A 129 10.44 10.05 16.47
N PRO A 130 10.42 9.55 17.74
CA PRO A 130 11.64 9.16 18.43
C PRO A 130 12.25 7.92 17.77
N VAL A 131 13.29 8.12 16.99
CA VAL A 131 14.06 7.09 16.29
C VAL A 131 15.56 7.36 16.48
N PHE A 132 16.39 6.36 16.25
CA PHE A 132 17.82 6.54 16.04
C PHE A 132 18.29 5.77 14.80
N PHE A 133 19.41 6.19 14.24
CA PHE A 133 19.86 5.73 12.93
C PHE A 133 20.80 4.52 13.04
N SER A 134 20.82 3.67 12.01
CA SER A 134 21.94 2.73 11.83
C SER A 134 23.24 3.49 11.56
N LYS A 135 24.38 2.89 11.86
CA LYS A 135 25.70 3.51 11.59
C LYS A 135 25.99 3.75 10.11
N GLY A 136 25.24 3.15 9.22
CA GLY A 136 25.38 3.29 7.77
C GLY A 136 24.21 4.05 7.10
N PHE A 137 23.33 4.69 7.86
CA PHE A 137 22.11 5.30 7.33
C PHE A 137 22.39 6.30 6.20
N LEU A 138 23.20 7.33 6.46
CA LEU A 138 23.51 8.35 5.45
C LEU A 138 24.26 7.74 4.26
N GLN A 139 25.20 6.85 4.51
CA GLN A 139 25.95 6.20 3.45
C GLN A 139 25.06 5.33 2.54
N ALA A 140 24.04 4.68 3.08
CA ALA A 140 23.07 3.92 2.29
C ALA A 140 22.29 4.82 1.33
N ILE A 141 21.88 6.01 1.78
CA ILE A 141 21.22 7.01 0.92
C ILE A 141 22.16 7.50 -0.17
N VAL A 142 23.42 7.82 0.16
CA VAL A 142 24.45 8.23 -0.80
C VAL A 142 24.63 7.18 -1.89
N GLN A 143 24.76 5.91 -1.50
CA GLN A 143 24.90 4.79 -2.43
C GLN A 143 23.71 4.67 -3.38
N GLU A 144 22.49 4.75 -2.83
CA GLU A 144 21.27 4.70 -3.62
C GLU A 144 21.21 5.85 -4.62
N ALA A 145 21.39 7.09 -4.15
CA ALA A 145 21.26 8.29 -4.97
C ALA A 145 22.28 8.35 -6.12
N ARG A 146 23.49 7.82 -5.90
CA ARG A 146 24.57 7.91 -6.89
C ARG A 146 24.63 6.76 -7.87
N HIS A 147 24.49 5.55 -7.36
CA HIS A 147 24.79 4.35 -8.15
C HIS A 147 23.56 3.66 -8.71
N TYR A 148 22.38 3.98 -8.15
CA TYR A 148 21.16 3.28 -8.55
C TYR A 148 20.06 4.22 -8.97
N ARG A 149 19.57 5.07 -8.07
CA ARG A 149 18.44 5.93 -8.38
C ARG A 149 18.47 7.22 -7.58
N LYS A 150 18.66 8.33 -8.27
CA LYS A 150 18.40 9.65 -7.69
C LYS A 150 16.90 9.86 -7.61
N SER A 151 16.35 9.89 -6.39
CA SER A 151 14.94 10.10 -6.10
C SER A 151 14.72 11.39 -5.33
N MET A 152 13.49 11.88 -5.37
CA MET A 152 13.11 13.09 -4.64
C MET A 152 12.78 12.81 -3.18
N LEU A 153 12.43 11.55 -2.85
CA LEU A 153 12.16 11.12 -1.49
C LEU A 153 12.64 9.67 -1.29
N TYR A 154 13.27 9.42 -0.13
CA TYR A 154 13.64 8.08 0.34
C TYR A 154 13.04 7.83 1.72
N TYR A 155 12.67 6.59 1.99
CA TYR A 155 12.31 6.08 3.32
C TYR A 155 12.76 4.62 3.45
N CYS A 156 12.77 4.09 4.67
CA CYS A 156 13.33 2.76 4.92
C CYS A 156 12.51 1.96 5.93
N ASP A 157 12.83 0.67 6.07
CA ASP A 157 12.34 -0.17 7.14
C ASP A 157 12.99 0.19 8.48
N ALA A 158 12.48 -0.42 9.55
CA ALA A 158 12.99 -0.20 10.90
C ALA A 158 13.18 -1.52 11.66
N VAL A 159 13.93 -1.43 12.76
CA VAL A 159 13.84 -2.40 13.86
C VAL A 159 13.10 -1.76 15.02
N GLU A 160 12.34 -2.57 15.75
CA GLU A 160 11.82 -2.20 17.06
C GLU A 160 12.80 -2.68 18.12
N VAL A 161 13.13 -1.81 19.08
CA VAL A 161 14.05 -2.13 20.17
C VAL A 161 13.36 -2.05 21.52
N GLY A 162 13.76 -2.95 22.41
CA GLY A 162 13.35 -2.98 23.80
C GLY A 162 14.09 -1.96 24.69
N ARG A 163 13.95 -2.14 26.01
CA ARG A 163 14.54 -1.24 27.02
C ARG A 163 16.07 -1.20 26.95
N ASP A 164 16.69 -2.35 26.66
CA ASP A 164 18.15 -2.51 26.60
C ASP A 164 18.69 -2.32 25.17
N LEU A 165 17.88 -1.74 24.27
CA LEU A 165 18.15 -1.50 22.86
C LEU A 165 18.37 -2.80 22.05
N ASP A 166 18.01 -3.95 22.58
CA ASP A 166 17.98 -5.21 21.83
C ASP A 166 16.83 -5.21 20.83
N VAL A 167 17.08 -5.75 19.63
CA VAL A 167 16.07 -5.87 18.55
C VAL A 167 15.00 -6.89 18.95
N GLU A 168 13.76 -6.44 19.07
CA GLU A 168 12.59 -7.25 19.44
C GLU A 168 11.69 -7.58 18.24
N ALA A 169 11.70 -6.74 17.19
CA ALA A 169 10.98 -6.98 15.97
C ALA A 169 11.63 -6.28 14.77
N VAL A 170 11.33 -6.76 13.57
CA VAL A 170 11.58 -6.06 12.31
C VAL A 170 10.28 -5.47 11.81
N LEU A 171 10.31 -4.20 11.45
CA LEU A 171 9.18 -3.43 10.97
C LEU A 171 9.32 -3.17 9.47
N LEU A 172 8.66 -4.00 8.66
CA LEU A 172 8.68 -3.86 7.21
C LEU A 172 7.62 -2.85 6.79
N ARG A 173 8.04 -1.79 6.10
CA ARG A 173 7.16 -0.75 5.58
C ARG A 173 6.50 -1.21 4.30
N LYS A 174 5.26 -0.78 4.07
CA LYS A 174 4.63 -0.98 2.77
C LYS A 174 5.39 -0.17 1.70
N PRO A 175 5.51 -0.66 0.46
CA PRO A 175 5.91 0.19 -0.66
C PRO A 175 5.02 1.44 -0.75
N TRP A 176 5.53 2.52 -1.38
CA TRP A 176 4.84 3.82 -1.40
C TRP A 176 3.38 3.69 -1.82
N ASP A 177 2.51 4.15 -0.94
CA ASP A 177 1.07 4.11 -1.11
C ASP A 177 0.49 5.47 -0.73
N GLN A 178 0.21 6.26 -1.74
CA GLN A 178 -0.30 7.63 -1.56
C GLN A 178 -1.71 7.65 -0.98
N THR A 179 -2.51 6.62 -1.24
CA THR A 179 -3.87 6.50 -0.72
C THR A 179 -3.85 6.18 0.78
N LEU A 180 -2.99 5.25 1.19
CA LEU A 180 -2.80 4.91 2.60
C LEU A 180 -2.16 6.09 3.37
N LEU A 181 -1.26 6.83 2.72
CA LEU A 181 -0.61 8.00 3.32
C LEU A 181 -1.62 9.09 3.74
N GLN A 182 -2.76 9.23 3.04
CA GLN A 182 -3.81 10.18 3.47
C GLN A 182 -4.41 9.81 4.84
N GLN A 183 -4.27 8.56 5.26
CA GLN A 183 -4.90 8.02 6.46
C GLN A 183 -3.90 7.79 7.59
N ARG A 184 -2.63 7.50 7.27
CA ARG A 184 -1.55 7.28 8.24
C ARG A 184 -0.16 7.45 7.65
N ASP A 185 0.83 7.70 8.50
CA ASP A 185 2.23 7.68 8.11
C ASP A 185 2.68 6.27 7.66
N VAL A 186 3.12 6.15 6.42
CA VAL A 186 3.65 4.90 5.82
C VAL A 186 5.17 4.80 5.93
N THR A 187 5.85 5.90 6.28
CA THR A 187 7.32 6.00 6.29
C THR A 187 7.94 5.65 7.64
N GLY A 188 7.12 5.70 8.71
CA GLY A 188 7.58 5.39 10.06
C GLY A 188 8.29 6.51 10.77
N GLY A 189 8.04 7.75 10.36
CA GLY A 189 8.55 8.93 11.05
C GLY A 189 9.90 9.44 10.55
N VAL A 190 10.47 8.85 9.48
CA VAL A 190 11.73 9.32 8.89
C VAL A 190 11.65 9.30 7.36
N VAL A 191 12.00 10.43 6.75
CA VAL A 191 12.16 10.55 5.30
C VAL A 191 13.40 11.37 4.97
N VAL A 192 13.98 11.09 3.81
CA VAL A 192 15.04 11.90 3.21
C VAL A 192 14.47 12.55 1.95
N VAL A 193 14.42 13.86 1.90
CA VAL A 193 13.76 14.63 0.84
C VAL A 193 14.80 15.50 0.11
N ASP A 194 14.73 15.51 -1.21
CA ASP A 194 15.50 16.47 -2.03
C ASP A 194 15.14 17.91 -1.62
N ARG A 195 16.17 18.71 -1.31
CA ARG A 195 16.01 20.08 -0.82
C ARG A 195 15.19 20.96 -1.78
N GLU A 196 15.41 20.83 -3.09
CA GLU A 196 14.69 21.65 -4.05
C GLU A 196 13.17 21.39 -4.06
N VAL A 197 12.79 20.14 -3.76
CA VAL A 197 11.37 19.76 -3.62
C VAL A 197 10.80 20.30 -2.32
N LEU A 198 11.55 20.15 -1.22
CA LEU A 198 11.13 20.63 0.10
C LEU A 198 10.96 22.16 0.11
N ALA A 199 11.85 22.88 -0.57
CA ALA A 199 11.77 24.34 -0.70
C ALA A 199 10.54 24.84 -1.52
N ARG A 200 9.90 23.97 -2.29
CA ARG A 200 8.66 24.32 -3.04
C ARG A 200 7.38 24.12 -2.22
N VAL A 201 7.48 23.41 -1.11
CA VAL A 201 6.34 23.15 -0.23
C VAL A 201 6.28 24.26 0.84
N GLN A 202 5.14 24.93 0.96
CA GLN A 202 4.87 25.78 2.11
C GLN A 202 4.20 24.92 3.17
N PRO A 203 4.89 24.58 4.27
CA PRO A 203 4.33 23.70 5.27
C PRO A 203 3.11 24.35 5.93
N ASP A 204 1.92 23.94 5.53
CA ASP A 204 0.65 24.23 6.21
C ASP A 204 0.34 23.02 7.10
N CYS A 205 1.07 22.93 8.21
CA CYS A 205 1.03 21.77 9.10
C CYS A 205 0.28 22.12 10.39
N ARG A 206 -0.54 21.19 10.85
CA ARG A 206 -1.14 21.28 12.19
C ARG A 206 -0.04 21.24 13.24
N GLN A 207 -0.21 22.02 14.31
CA GLN A 207 0.73 22.01 15.44
C GLN A 207 0.69 20.66 16.17
N GLY A 208 1.79 20.28 16.79
CA GLY A 208 1.92 19.07 17.59
C GLY A 208 2.39 17.87 16.78
N ASP A 209 1.93 16.69 17.14
CA ASP A 209 2.45 15.40 16.66
C ASP A 209 2.06 15.09 15.20
N LEU A 210 1.25 15.93 14.57
CA LEU A 210 0.75 15.72 13.20
C LEU A 210 1.55 16.47 12.11
N TRP A 211 2.48 17.36 12.47
CA TRP A 211 3.19 18.19 11.49
C TRP A 211 3.92 17.35 10.43
N PHE A 212 4.55 16.27 10.86
CA PHE A 212 5.32 15.38 9.98
C PHE A 212 4.40 14.70 8.96
N HIS A 213 3.26 14.17 9.40
CA HIS A 213 2.28 13.55 8.52
C HIS A 213 1.67 14.57 7.55
N ASP A 214 1.28 15.76 8.02
CA ASP A 214 0.74 16.84 7.17
C ASP A 214 1.74 17.24 6.08
N LEU A 215 3.03 17.34 6.42
CA LEU A 215 4.09 17.64 5.47
C LEU A 215 4.27 16.49 4.45
N LEU A 216 4.23 15.23 4.89
CA LEU A 216 4.29 14.08 3.98
C LEU A 216 3.12 14.06 2.98
N VAL A 217 1.91 14.39 3.44
CA VAL A 217 0.73 14.51 2.56
C VAL A 217 0.93 15.61 1.53
N GLN A 218 1.51 16.75 1.91
CA GLN A 218 1.80 17.85 0.97
C GLN A 218 2.91 17.43 -0.03
N LEU A 219 3.98 16.82 0.45
CA LEU A 219 5.06 16.29 -0.40
C LEU A 219 4.52 15.27 -1.41
N SER A 220 3.60 14.41 -1.00
CA SER A 220 3.00 13.40 -1.87
C SER A 220 2.22 13.98 -3.06
N ARG A 221 1.78 15.23 -2.97
CA ARG A 221 1.07 15.93 -4.06
C ARG A 221 2.02 16.51 -5.12
N VAL A 222 3.27 16.76 -4.74
CA VAL A 222 4.27 17.37 -5.62
C VAL A 222 5.34 16.39 -6.09
N ILE A 223 5.54 15.27 -5.37
CA ILE A 223 6.49 14.21 -5.72
C ILE A 223 5.74 13.09 -6.45
N PRO A 224 6.02 12.83 -7.73
CA PRO A 224 5.45 11.68 -8.42
C PRO A 224 5.89 10.36 -7.76
N ALA A 225 4.99 9.39 -7.64
CA ALA A 225 5.29 8.09 -7.03
C ALA A 225 6.54 7.39 -7.59
N PRO A 226 6.85 7.48 -8.91
CA PRO A 226 8.11 6.96 -9.43
C PRO A 226 9.37 7.66 -8.92
N GLN A 227 9.28 8.81 -8.29
CA GLN A 227 10.40 9.55 -7.68
C GLN A 227 10.51 9.33 -6.16
N VAL A 228 9.76 8.36 -5.63
CA VAL A 228 9.89 7.90 -4.25
C VAL A 228 10.59 6.54 -4.23
N THR A 229 11.61 6.39 -3.40
CA THR A 229 12.34 5.13 -3.22
C THR A 229 12.16 4.60 -1.80
N HIS A 230 11.61 3.40 -1.70
CA HIS A 230 11.65 2.59 -0.48
C HIS A 230 12.95 1.78 -0.45
N LEU A 231 13.74 1.97 0.60
CA LEU A 231 14.88 1.13 0.92
C LEU A 231 14.38 -0.01 1.82
N PRO A 232 14.21 -1.25 1.31
CA PRO A 232 13.60 -2.33 2.06
C PRO A 232 14.57 -2.95 3.06
N TYR A 233 15.19 -2.12 3.89
CA TYR A 233 16.19 -2.48 4.89
C TYR A 233 15.97 -1.67 6.16
N PRO A 234 16.19 -2.27 7.35
CA PRO A 234 16.08 -1.56 8.62
C PRO A 234 17.27 -0.64 8.82
N LEU A 235 17.11 0.63 8.48
CA LEU A 235 18.14 1.67 8.65
C LEU A 235 17.86 2.59 9.83
N VAL A 236 16.73 2.42 10.51
CA VAL A 236 16.35 3.15 11.72
C VAL A 236 15.82 2.20 12.78
N ALA A 237 15.95 2.59 14.06
CA ALA A 237 15.35 1.89 15.19
C ALA A 237 14.28 2.76 15.84
N VAL A 238 13.19 2.14 16.27
CA VAL A 238 12.10 2.75 17.05
C VAL A 238 11.93 2.03 18.38
N LYS A 239 11.48 2.72 19.42
CA LYS A 239 11.21 2.13 20.73
C LYS A 239 9.71 2.06 20.96
N GLY A 240 9.16 0.85 20.96
CA GLY A 240 7.72 0.59 21.11
C GLY A 240 6.92 1.09 19.90
N VAL A 241 5.93 0.33 19.50
CA VAL A 241 4.99 0.77 18.46
C VAL A 241 3.79 1.41 19.15
N GLU A 242 3.87 2.69 19.49
CA GLU A 242 2.65 3.47 19.69
C GLU A 242 2.08 3.78 18.30
N ALA A 243 0.98 3.12 17.97
CA ALA A 243 0.16 3.54 16.85
C ALA A 243 -0.34 4.95 17.17
N VAL A 244 0.15 5.96 16.47
CA VAL A 244 -0.55 7.25 16.45
C VAL A 244 -1.85 6.98 15.71
N GLU A 245 -2.94 6.86 16.45
CA GLU A 245 -4.28 6.89 15.88
C GLU A 245 -4.47 8.29 15.26
N LEU A 246 -4.25 8.37 13.95
CA LEU A 246 -4.75 9.50 13.21
C LEU A 246 -6.28 9.40 13.25
N GLU A 247 -6.96 10.49 13.63
CA GLU A 247 -8.39 10.57 13.37
C GLU A 247 -8.59 10.24 11.89
N SER A 248 -9.30 9.15 11.61
CA SER A 248 -9.60 8.71 10.25
C SER A 248 -10.16 9.90 9.49
N ILE A 249 -9.40 10.42 8.54
CA ILE A 249 -9.89 11.47 7.64
C ILE A 249 -10.98 10.80 6.83
N ALA A 250 -12.23 11.10 7.18
CA ALA A 250 -13.38 10.60 6.45
C ALA A 250 -13.23 11.04 4.99
N LEU A 251 -13.34 10.09 4.06
CA LEU A 251 -13.41 10.40 2.64
C LEU A 251 -14.55 11.40 2.43
N PRO A 252 -14.38 12.38 1.54
CA PRO A 252 -15.38 13.43 1.34
C PRO A 252 -16.72 12.83 0.92
N THR A 253 -17.81 13.26 1.54
CA THR A 253 -19.15 12.87 1.12
C THR A 253 -19.39 13.38 -0.30
N LEU A 254 -19.69 12.48 -1.24
CA LEU A 254 -19.94 12.85 -2.62
C LEU A 254 -21.27 13.61 -2.75
N SER A 255 -21.22 14.79 -3.36
CA SER A 255 -22.40 15.61 -3.65
C SER A 255 -23.25 15.02 -4.82
N VAL A 256 -22.66 14.15 -5.65
CA VAL A 256 -23.30 13.49 -6.79
C VAL A 256 -23.02 11.99 -6.70
N GLN A 257 -24.07 11.19 -6.81
CA GLN A 257 -23.98 9.74 -6.86
C GLN A 257 -24.16 9.29 -8.31
N PRO A 258 -23.08 8.97 -9.06
CA PRO A 258 -23.17 8.54 -10.45
C PRO A 258 -23.96 7.24 -10.57
N MET A 259 -24.55 7.00 -11.75
CA MET A 259 -25.22 5.73 -12.00
C MET A 259 -24.22 4.58 -12.08
N VAL A 260 -24.48 3.50 -11.33
CA VAL A 260 -23.69 2.27 -11.32
C VAL A 260 -24.46 1.17 -12.02
N SER A 261 -23.89 0.59 -13.08
CA SER A 261 -24.41 -0.62 -13.71
C SER A 261 -23.78 -1.84 -13.04
N VAL A 262 -24.59 -2.57 -12.28
CA VAL A 262 -24.22 -3.82 -11.62
C VAL A 262 -24.36 -4.97 -12.62
N ILE A 263 -23.26 -5.62 -12.97
CA ILE A 263 -23.20 -6.67 -13.99
C ILE A 263 -23.02 -8.03 -13.30
N ILE A 264 -23.99 -8.95 -13.49
CA ILE A 264 -24.05 -10.22 -12.78
C ILE A 264 -24.20 -11.39 -13.77
N PRO A 265 -23.13 -12.11 -14.10
CA PRO A 265 -23.22 -13.32 -14.92
C PRO A 265 -23.76 -14.49 -14.09
N THR A 266 -24.70 -15.28 -14.67
CA THR A 266 -25.32 -16.42 -14.00
C THR A 266 -25.85 -17.47 -14.98
N ARG A 267 -26.03 -18.68 -14.50
CA ARG A 267 -26.76 -19.76 -15.17
C ARG A 267 -27.46 -20.63 -14.12
N ASP A 268 -28.79 -20.78 -14.23
CA ASP A 268 -29.66 -21.63 -13.37
C ASP A 268 -29.45 -21.46 -11.84
N GLY A 269 -28.90 -20.34 -11.39
CA GLY A 269 -28.56 -20.05 -10.01
C GLY A 269 -29.67 -19.35 -9.21
N LEU A 270 -30.93 -19.82 -9.25
CA LEU A 270 -32.08 -19.11 -8.68
C LEU A 270 -31.86 -18.68 -7.23
N ALA A 271 -31.48 -19.59 -6.33
CA ALA A 271 -31.31 -19.29 -4.90
C ALA A 271 -30.22 -18.23 -4.64
N LEU A 272 -29.14 -18.25 -5.44
CA LEU A 272 -28.08 -17.25 -5.37
C LEU A 272 -28.59 -15.89 -5.88
N MET A 273 -29.25 -15.88 -7.03
CA MET A 273 -29.80 -14.65 -7.60
C MET A 273 -30.85 -14.01 -6.70
N GLN A 274 -31.68 -14.81 -6.01
CA GLN A 274 -32.65 -14.29 -5.03
C GLN A 274 -31.92 -13.54 -3.91
N LYS A 275 -30.84 -14.10 -3.35
CA LYS A 275 -30.04 -13.43 -2.33
C LYS A 275 -29.36 -12.15 -2.83
N VAL A 276 -28.79 -12.18 -4.03
CA VAL A 276 -28.15 -10.99 -4.62
C VAL A 276 -29.18 -9.88 -4.84
N PHE A 277 -30.37 -10.20 -5.38
CA PHE A 277 -31.44 -9.20 -5.53
C PHE A 277 -31.94 -8.68 -4.18
N GLU A 278 -32.10 -9.53 -3.18
CA GLU A 278 -32.43 -9.10 -1.81
C GLU A 278 -31.38 -8.13 -1.27
N GLY A 279 -30.09 -8.43 -1.44
CA GLY A 279 -28.99 -7.56 -1.05
C GLY A 279 -28.99 -6.21 -1.78
N LEU A 280 -29.20 -6.22 -3.10
CA LEU A 280 -29.19 -4.99 -3.91
C LEU A 280 -30.44 -4.12 -3.68
N GLU A 281 -31.62 -4.73 -3.51
CA GLU A 281 -32.90 -4.01 -3.41
C GLU A 281 -33.26 -3.61 -1.97
N GLN A 282 -32.82 -4.39 -0.93
CA GLN A 282 -33.25 -4.20 0.45
C GLN A 282 -32.13 -3.78 1.40
N VAL A 283 -30.87 -4.15 1.12
CA VAL A 283 -29.73 -3.81 1.99
C VAL A 283 -28.96 -2.61 1.45
N THR A 284 -28.68 -2.56 0.16
CA THR A 284 -27.81 -1.53 -0.44
C THR A 284 -28.49 -0.15 -0.43
N ALA A 285 -27.88 0.82 0.24
CA ALA A 285 -28.42 2.20 0.36
C ALA A 285 -28.09 3.11 -0.84
N TYR A 286 -27.46 2.61 -1.88
CA TYR A 286 -27.08 3.38 -3.05
C TYR A 286 -28.26 3.53 -4.03
N PRO A 287 -28.77 4.75 -4.30
CA PRO A 287 -30.06 4.91 -4.98
C PRO A 287 -30.00 4.83 -6.51
N ASN A 288 -28.83 5.05 -7.13
CA ASN A 288 -28.71 5.20 -8.58
C ASN A 288 -28.08 3.96 -9.22
N LEU A 289 -28.86 2.87 -9.28
CA LEU A 289 -28.43 1.56 -9.78
C LEU A 289 -29.15 1.17 -11.06
N GLU A 290 -28.42 0.55 -12.00
CA GLU A 290 -28.92 -0.31 -13.07
C GLU A 290 -28.39 -1.73 -12.81
N ILE A 291 -29.26 -2.74 -12.87
CA ILE A 291 -28.89 -4.15 -12.67
C ILE A 291 -28.96 -4.87 -14.01
N ILE A 292 -27.85 -5.42 -14.48
CA ILE A 292 -27.72 -6.18 -15.71
C ILE A 292 -27.38 -7.63 -15.36
N VAL A 293 -28.37 -8.51 -15.44
CA VAL A 293 -28.18 -9.95 -15.29
C VAL A 293 -27.79 -10.53 -16.64
N ILE A 294 -26.64 -11.19 -16.70
CA ILE A 294 -26.22 -11.96 -17.87
C ILE A 294 -26.69 -13.40 -17.68
N ASP A 295 -27.80 -13.75 -18.34
CA ASP A 295 -28.30 -15.13 -18.35
C ASP A 295 -27.55 -15.95 -19.41
N ASN A 296 -26.54 -16.72 -18.98
CA ASN A 296 -25.71 -17.55 -19.86
C ASN A 296 -26.38 -18.92 -20.12
N GLY A 297 -27.60 -18.90 -20.65
CA GLY A 297 -28.29 -20.11 -21.10
C GLY A 297 -28.97 -20.88 -19.97
N SER A 298 -29.67 -20.22 -19.05
CA SER A 298 -30.53 -20.91 -18.07
C SER A 298 -31.64 -21.72 -18.73
N GLU A 299 -31.89 -22.92 -18.19
CA GLU A 299 -32.89 -23.87 -18.71
C GLU A 299 -34.02 -24.13 -17.70
N LYS A 300 -33.78 -23.87 -16.40
CA LYS A 300 -34.79 -24.11 -15.35
C LYS A 300 -35.91 -23.09 -15.41
N LEU A 301 -37.14 -23.59 -15.50
CA LEU A 301 -38.35 -22.76 -15.64
C LEU A 301 -38.47 -21.74 -14.51
N GLU A 302 -38.20 -22.15 -13.26
CA GLU A 302 -38.24 -21.31 -12.08
C GLU A 302 -37.27 -20.12 -12.13
N THR A 303 -36.07 -20.33 -12.73
CA THR A 303 -35.10 -19.26 -12.96
C THR A 303 -35.54 -18.28 -14.03
N LEU A 304 -36.08 -18.81 -15.12
CA LEU A 304 -36.61 -17.99 -16.23
C LEU A 304 -37.84 -17.15 -15.80
N GLU A 305 -38.75 -17.73 -15.01
CA GLU A 305 -39.88 -17.02 -14.42
C GLU A 305 -39.41 -15.90 -13.47
N PHE A 306 -38.42 -16.17 -12.62
CA PHE A 306 -37.84 -15.16 -11.75
C PHE A 306 -37.23 -14.00 -12.54
N PHE A 307 -36.45 -14.30 -13.60
CA PHE A 307 -35.87 -13.26 -14.46
C PHE A 307 -36.95 -12.45 -15.18
N ALA A 308 -38.01 -13.10 -15.70
CA ALA A 308 -39.11 -12.42 -16.33
C ALA A 308 -39.88 -11.49 -15.35
N GLU A 309 -39.97 -11.86 -14.08
CA GLU A 309 -40.56 -11.00 -13.05
C GLU A 309 -39.65 -9.79 -12.74
N LYS A 310 -38.35 -10.03 -12.55
CA LYS A 310 -37.38 -8.95 -12.26
C LYS A 310 -37.23 -7.97 -13.43
N ALA A 311 -37.33 -8.44 -14.66
CA ALA A 311 -37.29 -7.59 -15.88
C ALA A 311 -38.46 -6.60 -16.02
N LYS A 312 -39.50 -6.69 -15.19
CA LYS A 312 -40.57 -5.68 -15.15
C LYS A 312 -40.15 -4.36 -14.50
N HIS A 313 -39.05 -4.36 -13.72
CA HIS A 313 -38.50 -3.16 -13.11
C HIS A 313 -37.60 -2.42 -14.12
N GLU A 314 -37.82 -1.12 -14.29
CA GLU A 314 -37.12 -0.30 -15.29
C GLU A 314 -35.58 -0.30 -15.13
N HIS A 315 -35.09 -0.46 -13.91
CA HIS A 315 -33.67 -0.49 -13.60
C HIS A 315 -33.03 -1.89 -13.71
N VAL A 316 -33.82 -2.94 -14.11
CA VAL A 316 -33.37 -4.32 -14.26
C VAL A 316 -33.40 -4.75 -15.72
N ARG A 317 -32.29 -5.26 -16.22
CA ARG A 317 -32.20 -5.80 -17.59
C ARG A 317 -31.68 -7.22 -17.55
N ILE A 318 -32.32 -8.11 -18.27
CA ILE A 318 -31.87 -9.49 -18.47
C ILE A 318 -31.27 -9.59 -19.87
N LEU A 319 -29.95 -9.86 -19.92
CA LEU A 319 -29.22 -10.03 -21.16
C LEU A 319 -28.97 -11.53 -21.40
N ARG A 320 -29.79 -12.15 -22.25
CA ARG A 320 -29.62 -13.56 -22.60
C ARG A 320 -28.48 -13.73 -23.59
N ILE A 321 -27.48 -14.56 -23.23
CA ILE A 321 -26.33 -14.87 -24.07
C ILE A 321 -26.12 -16.40 -24.09
N ASP A 322 -26.61 -17.06 -25.14
CA ASP A 322 -26.49 -18.49 -25.34
C ASP A 322 -25.14 -18.81 -26.03
N ALA A 323 -24.08 -18.81 -25.23
CA ALA A 323 -22.70 -19.09 -25.67
C ALA A 323 -21.97 -19.95 -24.64
N PRO A 324 -20.87 -20.64 -25.02
CA PRO A 324 -19.98 -21.28 -24.05
C PRO A 324 -19.54 -20.26 -22.99
N PHE A 325 -19.46 -20.72 -21.74
CA PHE A 325 -19.07 -19.85 -20.64
C PHE A 325 -17.70 -19.22 -20.86
N ASN A 326 -17.65 -17.91 -20.84
CA ASN A 326 -16.45 -17.10 -20.88
C ASN A 326 -16.73 -15.82 -20.11
N PHE A 327 -16.24 -15.76 -18.85
CA PHE A 327 -16.50 -14.63 -17.95
C PHE A 327 -16.13 -13.28 -18.59
N SER A 328 -14.97 -13.22 -19.24
CA SER A 328 -14.48 -12.02 -19.90
C SER A 328 -15.41 -11.54 -21.00
N SER A 329 -15.79 -12.45 -21.93
CA SER A 329 -16.66 -12.11 -23.06
C SER A 329 -18.07 -11.71 -22.61
N LEU A 330 -18.62 -12.40 -21.62
CA LEU A 330 -19.94 -12.11 -21.06
C LEU A 330 -19.98 -10.71 -20.44
N ASN A 331 -19.03 -10.41 -19.57
CA ASN A 331 -18.96 -9.10 -18.91
C ASN A 331 -18.66 -7.96 -19.89
N ASN A 332 -17.81 -8.18 -20.91
CA ASN A 332 -17.55 -7.18 -21.95
C ASN A 332 -18.82 -6.79 -22.71
N GLN A 333 -19.65 -7.78 -23.12
CA GLN A 333 -20.92 -7.51 -23.81
C GLN A 333 -21.91 -6.74 -22.92
N ALA A 334 -21.97 -7.09 -21.62
CA ALA A 334 -22.82 -6.36 -20.70
C ALA A 334 -22.33 -4.92 -20.45
N ALA A 335 -21.02 -4.71 -20.37
CA ALA A 335 -20.42 -3.39 -20.22
C ALA A 335 -20.70 -2.46 -21.42
N GLU A 336 -20.73 -3.01 -22.66
CA GLU A 336 -21.17 -2.27 -23.85
C GLU A 336 -22.64 -1.85 -23.77
N ALA A 337 -23.49 -2.72 -23.23
CA ALA A 337 -24.91 -2.49 -23.07
C ALA A 337 -25.29 -1.62 -21.86
N ALA A 338 -24.37 -1.39 -20.92
CA ALA A 338 -24.58 -0.64 -19.69
C ALA A 338 -24.80 0.86 -19.96
N ASN A 339 -25.61 1.52 -19.12
CA ASN A 339 -25.86 2.96 -19.20
C ASN A 339 -25.13 3.74 -18.10
N GLY A 340 -24.72 3.08 -17.01
CA GLY A 340 -24.06 3.70 -15.88
C GLY A 340 -22.68 4.29 -16.24
N GLU A 341 -22.32 5.35 -15.56
CA GLU A 341 -20.98 5.94 -15.64
C GLU A 341 -19.93 5.00 -15.03
N LEU A 342 -20.37 4.19 -14.06
CA LEU A 342 -19.55 3.20 -13.38
C LEU A 342 -20.08 1.79 -13.68
N LEU A 343 -19.16 0.83 -13.75
CA LEU A 343 -19.45 -0.60 -13.86
C LEU A 343 -19.04 -1.28 -12.57
N LEU A 344 -19.93 -2.05 -11.99
CA LEU A 344 -19.66 -2.96 -10.89
C LEU A 344 -19.77 -4.40 -11.40
N PHE A 345 -18.68 -5.11 -11.52
CA PHE A 345 -18.67 -6.55 -11.73
C PHE A 345 -18.96 -7.23 -10.41
N LEU A 346 -19.96 -8.09 -10.39
CA LEU A 346 -20.45 -8.76 -9.19
C LEU A 346 -20.77 -10.22 -9.48
N ASN A 347 -20.17 -11.14 -8.71
CA ASN A 347 -20.54 -12.54 -8.81
C ASN A 347 -21.95 -12.79 -8.26
N ASN A 348 -22.62 -13.84 -8.78
CA ASN A 348 -23.97 -14.21 -8.38
C ASN A 348 -24.06 -14.89 -7.00
N ASP A 349 -22.95 -15.10 -6.31
CA ASP A 349 -22.81 -15.72 -4.99
C ASP A 349 -22.23 -14.75 -3.93
N ILE A 350 -22.42 -13.45 -4.15
CA ILE A 350 -22.09 -12.39 -3.19
C ILE A 350 -23.31 -12.05 -2.34
N GLU A 351 -23.11 -11.93 -1.03
CA GLU A 351 -24.12 -11.50 -0.05
C GLU A 351 -23.71 -10.15 0.55
N MET A 352 -24.63 -9.18 0.53
CA MET A 352 -24.47 -7.83 1.08
C MET A 352 -24.93 -7.81 2.52
N THR A 353 -24.10 -7.25 3.42
CA THR A 353 -24.39 -7.18 4.86
C THR A 353 -24.36 -5.75 5.41
N ASP A 354 -23.74 -4.82 4.69
CA ASP A 354 -23.61 -3.41 5.05
C ASP A 354 -24.34 -2.54 4.02
N PRO A 355 -25.20 -1.60 4.41
CA PRO A 355 -25.92 -0.75 3.45
C PRO A 355 -25.01 0.22 2.67
N ASP A 356 -23.92 0.65 3.23
CA ASP A 356 -23.06 1.70 2.67
C ASP A 356 -21.89 1.18 1.82
N TRP A 357 -21.75 -0.15 1.69
CA TRP A 357 -20.63 -0.78 0.99
C TRP A 357 -20.33 -0.20 -0.40
N LEU A 358 -21.36 -0.01 -1.24
CA LEU A 358 -21.18 0.52 -2.58
C LEU A 358 -20.83 2.01 -2.57
N GLY A 359 -21.44 2.77 -1.65
CA GLY A 359 -21.11 4.17 -1.41
C GLY A 359 -19.63 4.37 -1.07
N HIS A 360 -19.05 3.50 -0.25
CA HIS A 360 -17.62 3.50 0.07
C HIS A 360 -16.77 3.24 -1.17
N MET A 361 -17.09 2.24 -1.99
CA MET A 361 -16.36 1.95 -3.24
C MET A 361 -16.42 3.12 -4.23
N VAL A 362 -17.61 3.72 -4.42
CA VAL A 362 -17.79 4.87 -5.32
C VAL A 362 -17.00 6.07 -4.83
N THR A 363 -17.02 6.33 -3.53
CA THR A 363 -16.25 7.42 -2.92
C THR A 363 -14.75 7.20 -3.12
N ALA A 364 -14.23 6.01 -2.88
CA ALA A 364 -12.83 5.67 -3.11
C ALA A 364 -12.42 5.85 -4.58
N LEU A 365 -13.27 5.41 -5.52
CA LEU A 365 -13.00 5.55 -6.96
C LEU A 365 -12.98 7.02 -7.42
N GLN A 366 -13.87 7.86 -6.88
CA GLN A 366 -14.01 9.26 -7.32
C GLN A 366 -13.05 10.21 -6.64
N SER A 367 -12.69 9.96 -5.38
CA SER A 367 -11.78 10.83 -4.61
C SER A 367 -10.29 10.59 -4.92
N THR A 368 -9.98 9.61 -5.76
CA THR A 368 -8.60 9.23 -6.11
C THR A 368 -8.44 9.07 -7.62
N ASP A 369 -7.21 8.83 -8.09
CA ASP A 369 -6.91 8.45 -9.48
C ASP A 369 -7.10 6.95 -9.74
N ALA A 370 -7.99 6.29 -8.99
CA ALA A 370 -8.23 4.87 -9.13
C ALA A 370 -8.88 4.51 -10.47
N GLY A 371 -8.37 3.46 -11.10
CA GLY A 371 -8.97 2.80 -12.25
C GLY A 371 -9.92 1.69 -11.83
N ALA A 372 -9.66 1.04 -10.69
CA ALA A 372 -10.51 0.01 -10.11
C ALA A 372 -10.49 0.05 -8.57
N VAL A 373 -11.62 -0.33 -7.97
CA VAL A 373 -11.78 -0.51 -6.51
C VAL A 373 -12.39 -1.89 -6.26
N GLY A 374 -11.75 -2.70 -5.42
CA GLY A 374 -12.27 -3.99 -4.95
C GLY A 374 -12.79 -3.89 -3.52
N ALA A 375 -13.73 -4.77 -3.17
CA ALA A 375 -14.26 -4.94 -1.83
C ALA A 375 -13.44 -5.95 -1.01
N LEU A 376 -13.52 -5.87 0.31
CA LEU A 376 -13.05 -6.89 1.23
C LEU A 376 -14.07 -8.03 1.27
N LEU A 377 -13.64 -9.26 0.94
CA LEU A 377 -14.53 -10.41 0.90
C LEU A 377 -14.20 -11.40 2.00
N TYR A 378 -15.24 -11.90 2.67
CA TYR A 378 -15.16 -12.95 3.65
C TYR A 378 -15.82 -14.23 3.14
N TYR A 379 -15.34 -15.36 3.64
CA TYR A 379 -16.09 -16.61 3.57
C TYR A 379 -17.29 -16.59 4.52
N PRO A 380 -18.31 -17.46 4.33
CA PRO A 380 -19.44 -17.57 5.25
C PRO A 380 -19.06 -17.96 6.69
N ASP A 381 -17.88 -18.55 6.89
CA ASP A 381 -17.35 -18.90 8.21
C ASP A 381 -16.61 -17.73 8.90
N GLY A 382 -16.54 -16.55 8.26
CA GLY A 382 -15.94 -15.33 8.79
C GLY A 382 -14.45 -15.18 8.48
N ARG A 383 -13.79 -16.16 7.87
CA ARG A 383 -12.40 -16.02 7.42
C ARG A 383 -12.29 -15.14 6.19
N ILE A 384 -11.14 -14.48 6.04
CA ILE A 384 -10.85 -13.63 4.89
C ILE A 384 -10.79 -14.50 3.61
N GLN A 385 -11.50 -14.08 2.57
CA GLN A 385 -11.40 -14.68 1.25
C GLN A 385 -10.55 -13.80 0.31
N HIS A 386 -10.71 -12.48 0.39
CA HIS A 386 -9.99 -11.54 -0.45
C HIS A 386 -9.78 -10.21 0.25
N ALA A 387 -8.54 -9.87 0.53
CA ALA A 387 -8.10 -8.55 0.98
C ALA A 387 -7.17 -7.90 -0.06
N GLY A 388 -7.45 -8.14 -1.35
CA GLY A 388 -6.61 -7.78 -2.49
C GLY A 388 -5.80 -8.96 -3.03
N ALA A 389 -4.98 -8.73 -4.05
CA ALA A 389 -4.16 -9.77 -4.66
C ALA A 389 -2.70 -9.36 -4.80
N VAL A 390 -1.80 -10.32 -4.52
CA VAL A 390 -0.36 -10.23 -4.77
C VAL A 390 -0.05 -10.93 -6.09
N ILE A 391 0.67 -10.25 -6.97
CA ILE A 391 1.10 -10.81 -8.26
C ILE A 391 2.45 -11.54 -8.13
N GLY A 392 2.68 -12.52 -9.01
CA GLY A 392 3.89 -13.37 -9.00
C GLY A 392 3.85 -14.52 -7.99
N ALA A 393 2.78 -14.58 -7.18
CA ALA A 393 2.52 -15.67 -6.25
C ALA A 393 1.91 -16.89 -6.99
N GLU A 394 1.27 -17.78 -6.32
CA GLU A 394 0.64 -19.03 -6.78
C GLU A 394 0.64 -19.27 -8.30
N ALA A 395 1.20 -20.37 -8.75
CA ALA A 395 1.48 -20.69 -10.16
C ALA A 395 2.32 -19.60 -10.89
N GLY A 396 2.97 -18.69 -10.14
CA GLY A 396 3.73 -17.56 -10.67
C GLY A 396 2.87 -16.47 -11.31
N VAL A 397 1.58 -16.36 -10.94
CA VAL A 397 0.65 -15.35 -11.47
C VAL A 397 0.10 -14.48 -10.36
N ALA A 398 -0.81 -14.94 -9.52
CA ALA A 398 -1.39 -14.17 -8.43
C ALA A 398 -2.10 -15.05 -7.39
N THR A 399 -2.16 -14.56 -6.14
CA THR A 399 -2.98 -15.13 -5.08
C THR A 399 -3.65 -14.03 -4.26
N HIS A 400 -4.70 -14.41 -3.50
CA HIS A 400 -5.40 -13.47 -2.63
C HIS A 400 -4.60 -13.20 -1.35
N LEU A 401 -4.54 -11.95 -0.91
CA LEU A 401 -4.02 -11.56 0.40
C LEU A 401 -4.99 -11.99 1.49
N GLY A 402 -4.44 -12.52 2.59
CA GLY A 402 -5.21 -12.96 3.76
C GLY A 402 -6.08 -14.19 3.50
N LEU A 403 -5.89 -14.92 2.39
CA LEU A 403 -6.72 -16.07 2.00
C LEU A 403 -6.81 -17.11 3.12
N LYS A 404 -8.03 -17.36 3.63
CA LYS A 404 -8.35 -18.28 4.74
C LYS A 404 -7.80 -17.88 6.11
N GLU A 405 -7.23 -16.69 6.24
CA GLU A 405 -6.80 -16.14 7.52
C GLU A 405 -8.00 -15.64 8.34
N GLU A 406 -7.84 -15.61 9.67
CA GLU A 406 -8.80 -14.96 10.57
C GLU A 406 -8.70 -13.43 10.45
N PRO A 407 -9.77 -12.66 10.73
CA PRO A 407 -9.75 -11.19 10.62
C PRO A 407 -8.62 -10.50 11.42
N VAL A 408 -8.18 -11.06 12.54
CA VAL A 408 -7.03 -10.56 13.32
C VAL A 408 -5.74 -10.49 12.52
N TRP A 409 -5.64 -11.24 11.41
CA TRP A 409 -4.52 -11.15 10.49
C TRP A 409 -4.35 -9.72 9.92
N MET A 410 -5.45 -9.01 9.66
CA MET A 410 -5.37 -7.62 9.16
C MET A 410 -4.72 -6.68 10.18
N GLU A 411 -5.04 -6.86 11.46
CA GLU A 411 -4.44 -6.06 12.55
C GLU A 411 -2.93 -6.34 12.68
N THR A 412 -2.55 -7.62 12.64
CA THR A 412 -1.14 -8.04 12.79
C THR A 412 -0.28 -7.74 11.57
N SER A 413 -0.83 -7.84 10.37
CA SER A 413 -0.14 -7.52 9.12
C SER A 413 -0.16 -6.03 8.77
N GLY A 414 -1.14 -5.27 9.32
CA GLY A 414 -1.43 -3.90 8.94
C GLY A 414 -1.93 -3.75 7.50
N MET A 415 -2.47 -4.83 6.91
CA MET A 415 -3.04 -4.84 5.56
C MET A 415 -4.56 -4.99 5.64
N GLY A 416 -5.28 -4.36 4.72
CA GLY A 416 -6.75 -4.48 4.66
C GLY A 416 -7.52 -3.71 5.73
N MET A 417 -6.85 -2.92 6.57
CA MET A 417 -7.50 -2.10 7.61
C MET A 417 -8.03 -0.78 7.07
N GLU A 418 -7.30 -0.17 6.15
CA GLU A 418 -7.64 1.11 5.51
C GLU A 418 -7.58 0.96 3.99
N ALA A 419 -8.24 1.91 3.30
CA ALA A 419 -8.16 2.00 1.84
C ALA A 419 -6.71 2.11 1.38
N GLN A 420 -6.30 1.24 0.44
CA GLN A 420 -4.89 1.10 0.06
C GLN A 420 -4.71 0.66 -1.38
N GLU A 421 -3.55 1.02 -1.94
CA GLU A 421 -3.14 0.59 -3.28
C GLU A 421 -2.63 -0.86 -3.26
N LEU A 422 -3.06 -1.64 -4.25
CA LEU A 422 -2.66 -3.02 -4.46
C LEU A 422 -2.36 -3.27 -5.94
N SER A 423 -1.73 -4.40 -6.25
CA SER A 423 -1.43 -4.75 -7.63
C SER A 423 -2.65 -5.24 -8.39
N ALA A 424 -3.58 -5.91 -7.71
CA ALA A 424 -4.85 -6.33 -8.29
C ALA A 424 -5.94 -6.53 -7.22
N VAL A 425 -7.20 -6.54 -7.66
CA VAL A 425 -8.40 -6.93 -6.91
C VAL A 425 -9.26 -7.86 -7.76
N THR A 426 -10.12 -8.65 -7.13
CA THR A 426 -10.94 -9.64 -7.84
C THR A 426 -12.21 -9.04 -8.45
N ALA A 427 -12.58 -9.51 -9.64
CA ALA A 427 -13.84 -9.17 -10.30
C ALA A 427 -15.07 -9.84 -9.65
N ALA A 428 -14.89 -10.63 -8.58
CA ALA A 428 -16.03 -11.08 -7.78
C ALA A 428 -16.83 -9.91 -7.19
N CYS A 429 -16.13 -8.79 -6.85
CA CYS A 429 -16.73 -7.48 -6.57
C CYS A 429 -15.73 -6.37 -6.92
N MET A 430 -15.83 -5.80 -8.12
CA MET A 430 -14.91 -4.78 -8.62
C MET A 430 -15.64 -3.63 -9.31
N LEU A 431 -15.41 -2.42 -8.83
CA LEU A 431 -15.95 -1.18 -9.40
C LEU A 431 -14.89 -0.52 -10.30
N THR A 432 -15.30 -0.03 -11.47
CA THR A 432 -14.44 0.72 -12.41
C THR A 432 -15.26 1.75 -13.21
N ARG A 433 -14.57 2.68 -13.90
CA ARG A 433 -15.21 3.62 -14.82
C ARG A 433 -15.54 2.94 -16.14
N ARG A 434 -16.77 3.13 -16.62
CA ARG A 434 -17.23 2.51 -17.88
C ARG A 434 -16.42 2.97 -19.09
N ASP A 435 -16.18 4.26 -19.22
CA ASP A 435 -15.40 4.83 -20.34
C ASP A 435 -13.96 4.28 -20.37
N LEU A 436 -13.32 4.17 -19.21
CA LEU A 436 -12.00 3.58 -19.06
C LEU A 436 -12.00 2.09 -19.44
N PHE A 437 -12.95 1.31 -18.92
CA PHE A 437 -13.08 -0.12 -19.23
C PHE A 437 -13.26 -0.36 -20.73
N LEU A 438 -14.15 0.39 -21.39
CA LEU A 438 -14.40 0.27 -22.82
C LEU A 438 -13.20 0.72 -23.67
N SER A 439 -12.53 1.82 -23.28
CA SER A 439 -11.35 2.31 -23.99
C SER A 439 -10.19 1.29 -23.96
N MET A 440 -10.09 0.53 -22.86
CA MET A 440 -9.12 -0.56 -22.67
C MET A 440 -9.57 -1.88 -23.31
N LYS A 441 -10.71 -1.92 -24.00
CA LYS A 441 -11.32 -3.12 -24.61
C LYS A 441 -11.72 -4.20 -23.60
N GLY A 442 -12.07 -3.80 -22.38
CA GLY A 442 -12.57 -4.68 -21.32
C GLY A 442 -11.59 -5.75 -20.86
N PHE A 443 -12.12 -6.87 -20.42
CA PHE A 443 -11.34 -8.06 -20.08
C PHE A 443 -10.83 -8.78 -21.33
N ASP A 444 -9.67 -9.46 -21.21
CA ASP A 444 -9.13 -10.26 -22.31
C ASP A 444 -9.94 -11.57 -22.49
N PRO A 445 -10.64 -11.78 -23.63
CA PRO A 445 -11.44 -12.98 -23.84
C PRO A 445 -10.64 -14.29 -23.87
N ALA A 446 -9.33 -14.24 -24.02
CA ALA A 446 -8.46 -15.42 -23.91
C ALA A 446 -8.19 -15.84 -22.45
N LEU A 447 -8.52 -14.98 -21.48
CA LEU A 447 -8.61 -15.27 -20.05
C LEU A 447 -10.08 -15.51 -19.72
N GLN A 448 -10.54 -16.74 -19.99
CA GLN A 448 -11.97 -17.05 -19.99
C GLN A 448 -12.55 -17.08 -18.58
N VAL A 449 -11.77 -17.52 -17.58
CA VAL A 449 -12.24 -17.76 -16.22
C VAL A 449 -11.29 -17.17 -15.18
N ALA A 450 -9.98 -17.42 -15.28
CA ALA A 450 -9.01 -16.98 -14.29
C ALA A 450 -8.18 -15.78 -14.78
N TYR A 451 -7.73 -14.94 -13.84
CA TYR A 451 -6.77 -13.86 -14.04
C TYR A 451 -7.21 -12.72 -15.00
N ASN A 452 -8.45 -12.71 -15.46
CA ASN A 452 -8.98 -11.61 -16.29
C ASN A 452 -9.01 -10.27 -15.54
N ASP A 453 -9.33 -10.29 -14.25
CA ASP A 453 -9.28 -9.19 -13.31
C ASP A 453 -7.84 -8.74 -13.02
N VAL A 454 -6.94 -9.68 -12.79
CA VAL A 454 -5.51 -9.39 -12.59
C VAL A 454 -4.91 -8.73 -13.84
N ASP A 455 -5.18 -9.27 -15.05
CA ASP A 455 -4.74 -8.67 -16.31
C ASP A 455 -5.29 -7.24 -16.49
N TYR A 456 -6.58 -7.03 -16.18
CA TYR A 456 -7.20 -5.71 -16.25
C TYR A 456 -6.55 -4.73 -15.28
N CYS A 457 -6.33 -5.14 -14.03
CA CYS A 457 -5.64 -4.33 -13.02
C CYS A 457 -4.21 -3.97 -13.44
N LEU A 458 -3.45 -4.92 -13.99
CA LEU A 458 -2.09 -4.64 -14.48
C LEU A 458 -2.08 -3.65 -15.65
N ARG A 459 -3.03 -3.75 -16.58
CA ARG A 459 -3.19 -2.76 -17.66
C ARG A 459 -3.55 -1.37 -17.14
N LEU A 460 -4.41 -1.28 -16.11
CA LEU A 460 -4.71 -0.02 -15.42
C LEU A 460 -3.43 0.62 -14.85
N ARG A 461 -2.60 -0.19 -14.20
CA ARG A 461 -1.34 0.28 -13.61
C ARG A 461 -0.34 0.76 -14.67
N GLU A 462 -0.27 0.12 -15.84
CA GLU A 462 0.53 0.63 -16.99
C GLU A 462 0.05 2.01 -17.47
N LEU A 463 -1.24 2.32 -17.32
CA LEU A 463 -1.80 3.64 -17.60
C LEU A 463 -1.59 4.65 -16.44
N GLY A 464 -0.85 4.26 -15.39
CA GLY A 464 -0.64 5.08 -14.19
C GLY A 464 -1.87 5.20 -13.29
N ARG A 465 -2.89 4.33 -13.47
CA ARG A 465 -4.07 4.31 -12.62
C ARG A 465 -3.85 3.41 -11.40
N LYS A 466 -4.36 3.84 -10.25
CA LYS A 466 -4.33 3.07 -9.01
C LYS A 466 -5.35 1.94 -9.05
N VAL A 467 -5.06 0.85 -8.36
CA VAL A 467 -5.99 -0.23 -8.03
C VAL A 467 -6.11 -0.27 -6.53
N LEU A 468 -7.31 -0.10 -6.00
CA LEU A 468 -7.55 0.08 -4.56
C LEU A 468 -8.34 -1.09 -3.98
N LEU A 469 -8.03 -1.43 -2.75
CA LEU A 469 -8.94 -2.13 -1.85
C LEU A 469 -9.64 -1.10 -0.98
N GLU A 470 -10.99 -1.17 -0.88
CA GLU A 470 -11.78 -0.42 0.08
C GLU A 470 -12.34 -1.36 1.16
N PRO A 471 -11.72 -1.45 2.33
CA PRO A 471 -12.10 -2.44 3.33
C PRO A 471 -13.41 -2.13 4.05
N LYS A 472 -13.92 -0.89 3.98
CA LYS A 472 -15.27 -0.57 4.48
C LYS A 472 -16.37 -1.17 3.60
N ALA A 473 -16.05 -1.52 2.35
CA ALA A 473 -16.93 -2.31 1.49
C ALA A 473 -16.73 -3.79 1.80
N THR A 474 -17.43 -4.30 2.80
CA THR A 474 -17.33 -5.68 3.29
C THR A 474 -18.51 -6.51 2.81
N LEU A 475 -18.23 -7.66 2.19
CA LEU A 475 -19.22 -8.58 1.63
C LEU A 475 -18.88 -10.04 1.96
N ILE A 476 -19.87 -10.94 1.89
CA ILE A 476 -19.65 -12.38 2.02
C ILE A 476 -19.70 -13.01 0.63
N HIS A 477 -18.69 -13.82 0.30
CA HIS A 477 -18.60 -14.55 -0.96
C HIS A 477 -18.72 -16.05 -0.72
N HIS A 478 -19.82 -16.64 -1.20
CA HIS A 478 -20.14 -18.07 -1.04
C HIS A 478 -19.37 -18.96 -2.02
N GLU A 479 -18.13 -18.63 -2.32
CA GLU A 479 -17.27 -19.22 -3.34
C GLU A 479 -17.55 -20.71 -3.62
N SER A 480 -17.44 -21.12 -4.90
CA SER A 480 -17.61 -22.49 -5.38
C SER A 480 -19.06 -23.02 -5.46
N ALA A 481 -20.06 -22.18 -5.22
CA ALA A 481 -21.45 -22.63 -5.38
C ALA A 481 -21.78 -23.05 -6.84
N THR A 482 -21.01 -22.53 -7.81
CA THR A 482 -21.27 -22.75 -9.25
C THR A 482 -20.03 -23.11 -10.08
N ARG A 483 -18.81 -22.99 -9.52
CA ARG A 483 -17.56 -23.21 -10.27
C ARG A 483 -17.07 -24.65 -10.15
N SER A 484 -16.77 -25.30 -11.27
CA SER A 484 -16.06 -26.58 -11.30
C SER A 484 -14.57 -26.37 -11.02
N ASP A 485 -13.97 -27.32 -10.31
CA ASP A 485 -12.54 -27.32 -9.94
C ASP A 485 -11.66 -27.19 -11.19
N ASP A 486 -10.74 -26.23 -11.23
CA ASP A 486 -9.78 -26.01 -12.31
C ASP A 486 -8.76 -27.18 -12.43
N LEU A 487 -8.64 -28.00 -11.38
CA LEU A 487 -7.84 -29.22 -11.41
C LEU A 487 -8.54 -30.40 -12.13
N ASN A 488 -9.84 -30.24 -12.44
CA ASN A 488 -10.55 -31.23 -13.25
C ASN A 488 -9.87 -31.33 -14.64
N PRO A 489 -9.64 -32.55 -15.17
CA PRO A 489 -8.99 -32.77 -16.48
C PRO A 489 -9.60 -31.97 -17.63
N GLU A 490 -10.92 -31.72 -17.62
CA GLU A 490 -11.62 -30.95 -18.64
C GLU A 490 -11.28 -29.43 -18.62
N ASN A 491 -10.91 -28.89 -17.46
CA ASN A 491 -10.57 -27.47 -17.27
C ASN A 491 -9.07 -27.21 -17.29
N ARG A 492 -8.26 -28.25 -17.11
CA ARG A 492 -6.80 -28.14 -16.92
C ARG A 492 -6.10 -27.48 -18.11
N GLU A 493 -6.46 -27.84 -19.33
CA GLU A 493 -5.85 -27.28 -20.54
C GLU A 493 -6.11 -25.76 -20.62
N ARG A 494 -7.35 -25.34 -20.37
CA ARG A 494 -7.74 -23.94 -20.31
C ARG A 494 -6.95 -23.20 -19.22
N ALA A 495 -6.93 -23.75 -17.98
CA ALA A 495 -6.24 -23.12 -16.85
C ALA A 495 -4.74 -22.93 -17.11
N LEU A 496 -4.07 -23.97 -17.69
CA LEU A 496 -2.66 -23.86 -18.08
C LEU A 496 -2.42 -22.82 -19.18
N ALA A 497 -3.32 -22.70 -20.14
CA ALA A 497 -3.24 -21.70 -21.19
C ALA A 497 -3.38 -20.27 -20.64
N GLU A 498 -4.29 -20.06 -19.68
CA GLU A 498 -4.48 -18.78 -18.99
C GLU A 498 -3.23 -18.41 -18.17
N VAL A 499 -2.65 -19.35 -17.40
CA VAL A 499 -1.38 -19.14 -16.69
C VAL A 499 -0.26 -18.77 -17.66
N ALA A 500 -0.08 -19.54 -18.74
CA ALA A 500 0.98 -19.28 -19.73
C ALA A 500 0.82 -17.91 -20.40
N ARG A 501 -0.43 -17.50 -20.68
CA ARG A 501 -0.74 -16.17 -21.22
C ARG A 501 -0.32 -15.07 -20.27
N MET A 502 -0.67 -15.17 -18.99
CA MET A 502 -0.29 -14.21 -17.97
C MET A 502 1.23 -14.13 -17.80
N GLN A 503 1.90 -15.26 -17.67
CA GLN A 503 3.36 -15.33 -17.54
C GLN A 503 4.08 -14.76 -18.76
N THR A 504 3.57 -14.99 -19.97
CA THR A 504 4.15 -14.42 -21.20
C THR A 504 3.96 -12.92 -21.28
N ARG A 505 2.74 -12.44 -21.02
CA ARG A 505 2.39 -11.02 -21.13
C ARG A 505 3.03 -10.17 -20.05
N TRP A 506 3.01 -10.67 -18.81
CA TRP A 506 3.38 -9.92 -17.60
C TRP A 506 4.70 -10.38 -16.97
N PHE A 507 5.57 -11.05 -17.74
CA PHE A 507 6.80 -11.68 -17.25
C PHE A 507 7.58 -10.79 -16.27
N ASN A 508 7.83 -9.53 -16.61
CA ASN A 508 8.58 -8.61 -15.76
C ASN A 508 7.81 -8.19 -14.51
N SER A 509 6.51 -7.91 -14.65
CA SER A 509 5.66 -7.47 -13.53
C SER A 509 5.44 -8.59 -12.50
N LEU A 510 5.34 -9.85 -12.95
CA LEU A 510 5.14 -11.00 -12.09
C LEU A 510 6.40 -11.43 -11.31
N ARG A 511 7.57 -10.89 -11.63
CA ARG A 511 8.80 -11.18 -10.89
C ARG A 511 8.86 -10.47 -9.53
N ARG A 512 8.22 -9.31 -9.43
CA ARG A 512 8.21 -8.50 -8.21
C ARG A 512 6.91 -7.68 -8.16
N ASP A 513 6.10 -7.96 -7.18
CA ASP A 513 4.92 -7.13 -6.91
C ASP A 513 5.35 -5.76 -6.36
N PRO A 514 5.03 -4.65 -7.05
CA PRO A 514 5.45 -3.31 -6.61
C PRO A 514 4.69 -2.80 -5.38
N GLN A 515 3.58 -3.46 -4.98
CA GLN A 515 2.78 -3.13 -3.81
C GLN A 515 2.98 -4.11 -2.64
N PHE A 516 3.90 -5.06 -2.79
CA PHE A 516 4.23 -6.06 -1.77
C PHE A 516 5.71 -5.98 -1.38
N HIS A 517 5.98 -6.14 -0.08
CA HIS A 517 7.35 -5.98 0.43
C HIS A 517 8.28 -7.11 -0.06
N PRO A 518 9.47 -6.80 -0.62
CA PRO A 518 10.33 -7.79 -1.25
C PRO A 518 10.91 -8.85 -0.29
N CYS A 519 10.96 -8.55 1.02
CA CYS A 519 11.42 -9.50 2.05
C CYS A 519 10.31 -10.45 2.52
N LEU A 520 9.08 -10.29 2.05
CA LEU A 520 7.97 -11.19 2.36
C LEU A 520 7.85 -12.30 1.31
N SER A 521 7.46 -13.48 1.79
CA SER A 521 7.26 -14.64 0.93
C SER A 521 6.00 -14.48 0.08
N MET A 522 6.12 -14.75 -1.21
CA MET A 522 4.98 -14.87 -2.13
C MET A 522 4.46 -16.32 -2.22
N ALA A 523 5.12 -17.28 -1.56
CA ALA A 523 4.72 -18.69 -1.59
C ALA A 523 3.55 -18.98 -0.65
N ALA A 524 3.32 -18.12 0.35
CA ALA A 524 2.20 -18.22 1.26
C ALA A 524 1.55 -16.84 1.41
N PRO A 525 0.22 -16.73 1.36
CA PRO A 525 -0.49 -15.45 1.41
C PRO A 525 -0.43 -14.76 2.78
N GLY A 526 0.09 -15.42 3.82
CA GLY A 526 0.42 -14.83 5.11
C GLY A 526 1.73 -14.02 5.03
N PHE A 527 1.87 -12.97 5.84
CA PHE A 527 3.08 -12.13 5.91
C PHE A 527 4.25 -12.89 6.56
N THR A 528 4.61 -14.05 6.02
CA THR A 528 5.79 -14.78 6.43
C THR A 528 7.03 -14.21 5.75
N PRO A 529 8.14 -14.02 6.47
CA PRO A 529 9.42 -13.70 5.86
C PRO A 529 9.79 -14.74 4.79
N ARG A 530 10.51 -14.33 3.78
CA ARG A 530 11.09 -15.27 2.81
C ARG A 530 12.05 -16.21 3.56
N GLU A 531 12.04 -17.51 3.20
CA GLU A 531 12.98 -18.50 3.75
C GLU A 531 14.46 -18.12 3.48
N ASP A 532 14.71 -17.43 2.35
CA ASP A 532 15.99 -16.84 2.02
C ASP A 532 16.06 -15.37 2.42
N LEU A 533 15.95 -15.05 3.70
CA LEU A 533 16.28 -13.72 4.22
C LEU A 533 17.73 -13.27 3.91
N ARG A 534 18.35 -13.92 2.95
CA ARG A 534 19.64 -13.55 2.33
C ARG A 534 19.53 -12.33 1.43
N TYR A 535 18.37 -11.65 1.40
CA TYR A 535 18.24 -10.37 0.73
C TYR A 535 19.13 -9.36 1.47
N ARG A 536 20.41 -9.36 1.09
CA ARG A 536 21.37 -8.38 1.56
C ARG A 536 21.26 -7.13 0.71
N PRO A 537 21.33 -5.95 1.30
CA PRO A 537 21.45 -4.73 0.55
C PRO A 537 22.57 -4.85 -0.50
N TYR A 538 22.37 -4.25 -1.67
CA TYR A 538 23.32 -4.28 -2.77
C TYR A 538 24.67 -3.63 -2.41
N TRP A 539 24.75 -2.88 -1.35
CA TRP A 539 25.98 -2.31 -0.81
C TRP A 539 26.77 -3.26 0.10
N HIS A 540 26.25 -4.43 0.46
CA HIS A 540 27.02 -5.43 1.18
C HIS A 540 28.08 -6.07 0.26
N VAL A 541 29.30 -6.25 0.81
CA VAL A 541 30.49 -6.74 0.07
C VAL A 541 30.27 -8.07 -0.62
N ASP A 542 29.51 -8.98 0.00
CA ASP A 542 29.29 -10.35 -0.47
C ASP A 542 28.18 -10.49 -1.49
N ARG A 543 27.62 -9.42 -1.96
CA ARG A 543 26.54 -9.52 -2.95
C ARG A 543 27.10 -9.74 -4.35
N VAL A 544 26.91 -10.94 -4.89
CA VAL A 544 26.85 -11.13 -6.32
C VAL A 544 25.60 -10.40 -6.82
N PRO A 545 25.67 -9.48 -7.79
CA PRO A 545 24.47 -8.86 -8.34
C PRO A 545 23.58 -9.97 -8.89
N ASP A 546 22.56 -10.35 -8.15
CA ASP A 546 21.43 -11.05 -8.76
C ASP A 546 20.86 -10.08 -9.79
N MET A 547 20.92 -10.45 -11.04
CA MET A 547 20.45 -9.67 -12.16
C MET A 547 19.08 -9.09 -11.85
N LEU A 548 19.02 -7.77 -11.80
CA LEU A 548 17.79 -6.98 -11.77
C LEU A 548 16.83 -7.36 -12.88
#